data_83b5e6ae15eb7a49f7caba07c1be4c45
#
_entry.id   83b5e6ae15eb7a49f7caba07c1be4c45
#
_cell.length_a   1.000
_cell.length_b   1.000
_cell.length_c   1.000
_cell.angle_alpha   90.00
_cell.angle_beta   90.00
_cell.angle_gamma   90.00
#
_symmetry.space_group_name_H-M   'P 1'
#
loop_
_entity.id
_entity.type
_entity.pdbx_description
1 polymer ?
#
loop_
_entity_poly.entity_id
_entity_poly.type
_entity_poly.pdbx_seq_one_letter_code
_entity_poly.pdbx_strand_id
1 'polypeptide(L)'
;MELKSLVKKWFDSWEKGDFLNLPISENFRHTSPFGTINGRKQYISLVEENKDKFLGYRFEIHDEIYNKDKACVRYTAIQGDFTLDVSEWYYIRNELIEEIVAYYHIGEIRDERKLSEPQGDE
;
A
#
# COMPACT_ATOMS: atom_id res chain seq x y z
N MET A 1 -17.48 -9.26 -3.27
CA MET A 1 -16.98 -8.57 -2.07
C MET A 1 -17.11 -7.07 -2.29
N GLU A 2 -17.67 -6.39 -1.29
CA GLU A 2 -17.81 -4.94 -1.38
C GLU A 2 -16.46 -4.26 -1.39
N LEU A 3 -16.39 -3.12 -2.06
CA LEU A 3 -15.16 -2.34 -2.14
C LEU A 3 -14.62 -1.99 -0.75
N LYS A 4 -15.49 -1.58 0.15
CA LYS A 4 -15.05 -1.23 1.50
C LYS A 4 -14.43 -2.43 2.22
N SER A 5 -15.00 -3.62 2.07
CA SER A 5 -14.44 -4.83 2.66
C SER A 5 -13.09 -5.18 2.05
N LEU A 6 -12.92 -4.93 0.77
CA LEU A 6 -11.67 -5.21 0.07
C LEU A 6 -10.56 -4.29 0.57
N VAL A 7 -10.87 -3.00 0.73
CA VAL A 7 -9.89 -2.04 1.23
C VAL A 7 -9.56 -2.37 2.70
N LYS A 8 -10.55 -2.76 3.48
CA LYS A 8 -10.30 -3.17 4.86
C LYS A 8 -9.38 -4.38 4.92
N LYS A 9 -9.57 -5.34 4.01
CA LYS A 9 -8.69 -6.50 3.96
C LYS A 9 -7.26 -6.10 3.64
N TRP A 10 -7.08 -5.10 2.77
CA TRP A 10 -5.76 -4.57 2.45
C TRP A 10 -5.07 -4.08 3.72
N PHE A 11 -5.73 -3.21 4.50
CA PHE A 11 -5.13 -2.69 5.73
C PHE A 11 -4.91 -3.78 6.78
N ASP A 12 -5.88 -4.69 6.94
CA ASP A 12 -5.74 -5.78 7.91
C ASP A 12 -4.55 -6.67 7.58
N SER A 13 -4.34 -6.95 6.30
CA SER A 13 -3.21 -7.79 5.88
C SER A 13 -1.88 -7.11 6.20
N TRP A 14 -1.80 -5.80 5.99
CA TRP A 14 -0.57 -5.07 6.34
C TRP A 14 -0.33 -5.07 7.84
N GLU A 15 -1.37 -4.88 8.65
CA GLU A 15 -1.19 -4.88 10.10
C GLU A 15 -0.77 -6.24 10.64
N LYS A 16 -1.23 -7.30 9.99
CA LYS A 16 -0.89 -8.66 10.40
C LYS A 16 0.42 -9.14 9.84
N GLY A 17 1.00 -8.42 8.89
CA GLY A 17 2.20 -8.87 8.20
C GLY A 17 1.96 -9.97 7.19
N ASP A 18 0.72 -10.12 6.72
CA ASP A 18 0.34 -11.15 5.77
C ASP A 18 0.50 -10.63 4.36
N PHE A 19 1.74 -10.46 3.93
CA PHE A 19 2.05 -9.77 2.69
C PHE A 19 1.85 -10.64 1.45
N LEU A 20 1.73 -11.96 1.61
CA LEU A 20 1.55 -12.85 0.46
C LEU A 20 0.11 -12.97 0.03
N ASN A 21 -0.83 -12.54 0.87
CA ASN A 21 -2.26 -12.69 0.61
C ASN A 21 -2.96 -11.35 0.43
N LEU A 22 -2.24 -10.35 -0.04
CA LEU A 22 -2.85 -9.05 -0.34
C LEU A 22 -3.89 -9.22 -1.45
N PRO A 23 -5.02 -8.50 -1.36
CA PRO A 23 -6.11 -8.65 -2.34
C PRO A 23 -5.85 -7.84 -3.62
N ILE A 24 -4.78 -8.20 -4.32
CA ILE A 24 -4.35 -7.48 -5.52
C ILE A 24 -4.35 -8.40 -6.73
N SER A 25 -4.60 -7.81 -7.91
CA SER A 25 -4.66 -8.56 -9.15
C SER A 25 -3.26 -8.85 -9.70
N GLU A 26 -3.19 -9.72 -10.70
CA GLU A 26 -1.91 -10.04 -11.34
C GLU A 26 -1.28 -8.83 -11.99
N ASN A 27 -2.11 -7.96 -12.55
CA ASN A 27 -1.63 -6.74 -13.23
C ASN A 27 -1.55 -5.55 -12.29
N PHE A 28 -1.53 -5.80 -11.00
CA PHE A 28 -1.51 -4.75 -9.98
C PHE A 28 -0.40 -3.74 -10.26
N ARG A 29 -0.71 -2.47 -10.01
CA ARG A 29 0.24 -1.39 -10.17
C ARG A 29 0.18 -0.49 -8.95
N HIS A 30 1.34 -0.19 -8.39
CA HIS A 30 1.45 0.67 -7.21
C HIS A 30 2.29 1.88 -7.55
N THR A 31 1.70 3.06 -7.44
CA THR A 31 2.38 4.33 -7.70
C THR A 31 2.47 5.12 -6.41
N SER A 32 3.64 5.66 -6.13
CA SER A 32 3.90 6.50 -4.97
C SER A 32 4.86 7.60 -5.38
N PRO A 33 5.20 8.53 -4.46
CA PRO A 33 6.22 9.53 -4.79
C PRO A 33 7.57 8.94 -5.20
N PHE A 34 7.83 7.67 -4.89
CA PHE A 34 9.07 7.00 -5.28
C PHE A 34 9.01 6.36 -6.66
N GLY A 35 7.83 6.31 -7.30
CA GLY A 35 7.71 5.74 -8.61
C GLY A 35 6.63 4.69 -8.68
N THR A 36 6.63 3.93 -9.77
CA THR A 36 5.60 2.94 -10.06
C THR A 36 6.21 1.54 -10.09
N ILE A 37 5.54 0.61 -9.42
CA ILE A 37 5.89 -0.81 -9.45
C ILE A 37 4.78 -1.52 -10.20
N ASN A 38 5.13 -2.25 -11.24
CA ASN A 38 4.18 -2.94 -12.10
C ASN A 38 4.19 -4.44 -11.83
N GLY A 39 3.00 -5.00 -11.64
CA GLY A 39 2.83 -6.42 -11.52
C GLY A 39 2.80 -6.90 -10.08
N ARG A 40 1.88 -7.85 -9.82
CA ARG A 40 1.73 -8.43 -8.49
C ARG A 40 3.01 -9.08 -8.01
N LYS A 41 3.65 -9.84 -8.89
CA LYS A 41 4.86 -10.57 -8.52
C LYS A 41 5.98 -9.62 -8.12
N GLN A 42 6.17 -8.57 -8.90
CA GLN A 42 7.20 -7.58 -8.59
C GLN A 42 6.92 -6.87 -7.27
N TYR A 43 5.67 -6.52 -7.05
CA TYR A 43 5.30 -5.82 -5.83
C TYR A 43 5.51 -6.71 -4.60
N ILE A 44 5.05 -7.96 -4.66
CA ILE A 44 5.21 -8.89 -3.54
C ILE A 44 6.69 -9.16 -3.27
N SER A 45 7.50 -9.31 -4.33
CA SER A 45 8.94 -9.52 -4.14
C SER A 45 9.60 -8.36 -3.43
N LEU A 46 9.24 -7.13 -3.82
CA LEU A 46 9.80 -5.95 -3.18
C LEU A 46 9.40 -5.89 -1.71
N VAL A 47 8.14 -6.18 -1.42
CA VAL A 47 7.66 -6.17 -0.04
C VAL A 47 8.38 -7.23 0.79
N GLU A 48 8.57 -8.42 0.23
CA GLU A 48 9.27 -9.49 0.94
C GLU A 48 10.72 -9.14 1.24
N GLU A 49 11.40 -8.52 0.27
CA GLU A 49 12.78 -8.11 0.46
C GLU A 49 12.93 -7.03 1.53
N ASN A 50 11.87 -6.27 1.78
CA ASN A 50 11.87 -5.17 2.73
C ASN A 50 10.92 -5.40 3.89
N LYS A 51 10.55 -6.66 4.15
CA LYS A 51 9.48 -6.94 5.10
C LYS A 51 9.76 -6.41 6.50
N ASP A 52 11.02 -6.35 6.90
CA ASP A 52 11.36 -5.83 8.22
C ASP A 52 10.97 -4.36 8.37
N LYS A 53 10.87 -3.64 7.25
CA LYS A 53 10.48 -2.24 7.27
C LYS A 53 8.97 -2.07 7.33
N PHE A 54 8.23 -3.13 7.08
CA PHE A 54 6.76 -3.09 7.03
C PHE A 54 6.08 -3.73 8.24
N LEU A 55 6.82 -4.47 9.04
CA LEU A 55 6.22 -5.15 10.19
C LEU A 55 5.95 -4.16 11.31
N GLY A 56 4.89 -4.42 12.06
CA GLY A 56 4.58 -3.62 13.24
C GLY A 56 3.83 -2.33 12.95
N TYR A 57 3.37 -2.13 11.73
CA TYR A 57 2.55 -0.96 11.42
C TYR A 57 1.15 -1.12 11.93
N ARG A 58 0.56 0.00 12.33
CA ARG A 58 -0.89 0.10 12.47
C ARG A 58 -1.34 1.35 11.75
N PHE A 59 -2.61 1.42 11.41
CA PHE A 59 -3.13 2.46 10.56
C PHE A 59 -4.32 3.13 11.20
N GLU A 60 -4.27 4.46 11.30
CA GLU A 60 -5.39 5.26 11.77
C GLU A 60 -6.10 5.83 10.56
N ILE A 61 -7.31 5.36 10.30
CA ILE A 61 -8.09 5.83 9.16
C ILE A 61 -8.83 7.10 9.58
N HIS A 62 -8.63 8.18 8.83
CA HIS A 62 -9.27 9.46 9.13
C HIS A 62 -10.49 9.71 8.26
N ASP A 63 -10.36 9.48 6.96
CA ASP A 63 -11.45 9.72 6.01
C ASP A 63 -11.49 8.59 5.00
N GLU A 64 -12.68 8.20 4.59
CA GLU A 64 -12.88 7.15 3.59
C GLU A 64 -13.99 7.58 2.64
N ILE A 65 -13.73 7.48 1.36
CA ILE A 65 -14.73 7.77 0.34
C ILE A 65 -14.74 6.60 -0.62
N TYR A 66 -15.93 6.08 -0.88
CA TYR A 66 -16.10 4.92 -1.76
C TYR A 66 -17.14 5.22 -2.82
N ASN A 67 -16.88 4.77 -4.06
CA ASN A 67 -17.94 4.67 -5.03
C ASN A 67 -17.87 3.27 -5.64
N LYS A 68 -18.39 3.09 -6.84
CA LYS A 68 -18.61 1.76 -7.37
C LYS A 68 -17.31 0.97 -7.59
N ASP A 69 -16.28 1.64 -8.09
CA ASP A 69 -15.05 0.93 -8.48
C ASP A 69 -13.78 1.63 -8.02
N LYS A 70 -13.88 2.67 -7.20
CA LYS A 70 -12.69 3.31 -6.67
C LYS A 70 -12.95 3.87 -5.27
N ALA A 71 -11.88 4.01 -4.52
CA ALA A 71 -11.96 4.54 -3.16
C ALA A 71 -10.79 5.47 -2.91
N CYS A 72 -10.95 6.35 -1.94
CA CYS A 72 -9.86 7.16 -1.45
C CYS A 72 -9.88 7.11 0.07
N VAL A 73 -8.72 6.86 0.68
CA VAL A 73 -8.61 6.77 2.12
C VAL A 73 -7.46 7.66 2.57
N ARG A 74 -7.74 8.50 3.57
CA ARG A 74 -6.71 9.29 4.21
C ARG A 74 -6.42 8.67 5.56
N TYR A 75 -5.15 8.36 5.81
CA TYR A 75 -4.79 7.66 7.03
C TYR A 75 -3.41 8.07 7.51
N THR A 76 -3.10 7.71 8.75
CA THR A 76 -1.76 7.85 9.30
C THR A 76 -1.21 6.46 9.54
N ALA A 77 -0.05 6.17 8.97
CA ALA A 77 0.67 4.92 9.21
C ALA A 77 1.59 5.13 10.42
N ILE A 78 1.57 4.21 11.37
CA ILE A 78 2.27 4.35 12.63
C ILE A 78 3.14 3.12 12.87
N GLN A 79 4.43 3.34 13.11
CA GLN A 79 5.36 2.27 13.47
C GLN A 79 6.31 2.81 14.53
N GLY A 80 6.07 2.41 15.79
CA GLY A 80 6.83 2.96 16.88
C GLY A 80 6.58 4.46 17.01
N ASP A 81 7.65 5.25 16.96
CA ASP A 81 7.54 6.71 17.01
C ASP A 81 7.52 7.36 15.63
N PHE A 82 7.49 6.55 14.59
CA PHE A 82 7.39 7.06 13.22
C PHE A 82 5.94 7.13 12.79
N THR A 83 5.54 8.27 12.22
CA THR A 83 4.20 8.44 11.65
C THR A 83 4.33 9.03 10.25
N LEU A 84 3.38 8.65 9.38
CA LEU A 84 3.35 9.15 8.02
C LEU A 84 1.90 9.35 7.63
N ASP A 85 1.55 10.57 7.21
CA ASP A 85 0.20 10.86 6.72
C ASP A 85 0.13 10.56 5.24
N VAL A 86 -0.90 9.83 4.83
CA VAL A 86 -1.03 9.33 3.47
C VAL A 86 -2.46 9.57 2.97
N SER A 87 -2.56 9.94 1.69
CA SER A 87 -3.82 9.86 0.95
C SER A 87 -3.62 8.82 -0.14
N GLU A 88 -4.51 7.85 -0.20
CA GLU A 88 -4.30 6.69 -1.06
C GLU A 88 -5.55 6.40 -1.86
N TRP A 89 -5.38 6.20 -3.17
CA TRP A 89 -6.48 5.89 -4.09
C TRP A 89 -6.40 4.45 -4.50
N TYR A 90 -7.57 3.78 -4.52
CA TYR A 90 -7.69 2.36 -4.85
C TYR A 90 -8.61 2.20 -6.04
N TYR A 91 -8.16 1.45 -7.03
CA TYR A 91 -8.93 1.16 -8.23
C TYR A 91 -9.17 -0.33 -8.29
N ILE A 92 -10.44 -0.71 -8.40
CA ILE A 92 -10.88 -2.09 -8.24
C ILE A 92 -11.37 -2.62 -9.58
N ARG A 93 -10.99 -3.85 -9.88
CA ARG A 93 -11.48 -4.55 -11.06
C ARG A 93 -11.57 -6.04 -10.74
N ASN A 94 -12.71 -6.65 -11.09
CA ASN A 94 -12.94 -8.08 -10.88
C ASN A 94 -12.69 -8.48 -9.42
N GLU A 95 -13.18 -7.65 -8.51
CA GLU A 95 -13.13 -7.93 -7.07
C GLU A 95 -11.72 -7.98 -6.48
N LEU A 96 -10.75 -7.40 -7.18
CA LEU A 96 -9.39 -7.27 -6.68
C LEU A 96 -8.91 -5.84 -6.88
N ILE A 97 -7.93 -5.43 -6.08
CA ILE A 97 -7.33 -4.11 -6.25
C ILE A 97 -6.37 -4.20 -7.43
N GLU A 98 -6.62 -3.40 -8.45
CA GLU A 98 -5.79 -3.39 -9.65
C GLU A 98 -4.75 -2.30 -9.62
N GLU A 99 -5.03 -1.19 -8.95
CA GLU A 99 -4.08 -0.09 -8.89
C GLU A 99 -4.24 0.67 -7.59
N ILE A 100 -3.12 1.08 -7.03
CA ILE A 100 -3.09 1.99 -5.89
C ILE A 100 -2.19 3.17 -6.25
N VAL A 101 -2.66 4.38 -5.94
CA VAL A 101 -1.85 5.59 -6.08
C VAL A 101 -1.78 6.25 -4.71
N ALA A 102 -0.59 6.36 -4.16
CA ALA A 102 -0.39 6.89 -2.82
C ALA A 102 0.32 8.23 -2.89
N TYR A 103 -0.14 9.17 -2.06
CA TYR A 103 0.46 10.50 -1.96
C TYR A 103 0.91 10.73 -0.52
N TYR A 104 2.18 11.03 -0.34
CA TYR A 104 2.73 11.44 0.95
C TYR A 104 3.99 12.25 0.70
N HIS A 105 4.46 12.92 1.75
CA HIS A 105 5.61 13.80 1.63
C HIS A 105 6.90 12.99 1.82
N ILE A 106 7.72 12.92 0.79
CA ILE A 106 8.96 12.13 0.83
C ILE A 106 9.88 12.61 1.95
N GLY A 107 9.89 13.91 2.22
CA GLY A 107 10.77 14.47 3.24
C GLY A 107 10.52 13.95 4.64
N GLU A 108 9.37 13.32 4.89
CA GLU A 108 9.09 12.70 6.18
C GLU A 108 9.67 11.31 6.30
N ILE A 109 10.20 10.75 5.22
CA ILE A 109 10.74 9.39 5.22
C ILE A 109 12.25 9.48 5.46
N ARG A 110 12.69 8.96 6.60
CA ARG A 110 14.13 8.92 6.88
C ARG A 110 14.80 7.88 6.00
N ASP A 111 16.10 8.06 5.75
CA ASP A 111 16.83 7.20 4.81
C ASP A 111 16.74 5.72 5.20
N GLU A 112 16.79 5.40 6.48
CA GLU A 112 16.74 4.01 6.92
C GLU A 112 15.37 3.37 6.66
N ARG A 113 14.34 4.16 6.34
CA ARG A 113 13.01 3.65 6.05
C ARG A 113 12.71 3.55 4.56
N LYS A 114 13.61 4.06 3.71
CA LYS A 114 13.41 3.95 2.28
C LYS A 114 13.64 2.52 1.83
N LEU A 115 12.86 2.07 0.86
CA LEU A 115 12.94 0.69 0.39
C LEU A 115 14.11 0.50 -0.54
N SER A 116 14.62 -0.74 -0.56
CA SER A 116 15.61 -1.12 -1.56
C SER A 116 14.96 -1.02 -2.94
N GLU A 117 15.73 -0.54 -3.92
CA GLU A 117 15.18 -0.42 -5.25
C GLU A 117 15.06 -1.79 -5.90
N PRO A 118 13.95 -2.05 -6.59
CA PRO A 118 13.83 -3.31 -7.31
C PRO A 118 14.87 -3.37 -8.42
N GLN A 119 15.37 -4.57 -8.67
CA GLN A 119 16.35 -4.76 -9.73
C GLN A 119 15.73 -4.44 -11.08
N GLY A 120 16.44 -3.65 -11.88
CA GLY A 120 15.98 -3.31 -13.21
C GLY A 120 14.85 -2.31 -13.25
N ASP A 121 14.51 -1.71 -12.15
CA ASP A 121 13.43 -0.74 -12.06
C ASP A 121 13.99 0.67 -12.04
N GLU A 122 14.39 1.13 -13.18
CA GLU A 122 15.00 2.46 -13.30
C GLU A 122 14.18 3.39 -14.13
#